data_47c9f787c77bae014efcbf4ceb9637e8
#
_entry.id   47c9f787c77bae014efcbf4ceb9637e8
#
_cell.length_a   1.000
_cell.length_b   1.000
_cell.length_c   1.000
_cell.angle_alpha   90.00
_cell.angle_beta   90.00
_cell.angle_gamma   90.00
#
_symmetry.space_group_name_H-M   'P 1'
#
loop_
_entity.id
_entity.type
_entity.pdbx_description
1 polymer ?
#
loop_
_entity_poly.entity_id
_entity_poly.type
_entity_poly.pdbx_seq_one_letter_code
_entity_poly.pdbx_strand_id
1 'polypeptide(L)'
;MKYLLTLALLIGSVAAFGQKIDGNWKGTRETANGTFEVNYTFKVEGNVLTGTWKTQFGESPLENGKIEGNKLSFSISFNDTKLASTGEVINENEILIKNDRGELKLTRVKP
;
A
#
# COMPACT_ATOMS: atom_id res chain seq x y z
N MET A 1 -34.61 -0.44 -14.51
CA MET A 1 -33.52 0.33 -15.09
C MET A 1 -32.83 1.23 -14.12
N LYS A 2 -33.58 1.97 -13.31
CA LYS A 2 -32.95 2.85 -12.30
C LYS A 2 -32.07 2.08 -11.33
N TYR A 3 -32.47 0.90 -10.96
CA TYR A 3 -31.74 0.08 -10.00
C TYR A 3 -30.40 -0.41 -10.54
N LEU A 4 -30.34 -0.70 -11.84
CA LEU A 4 -29.12 -1.15 -12.47
C LEU A 4 -28.08 -0.05 -12.48
N LEU A 5 -28.50 1.18 -12.71
CA LEU A 5 -27.59 2.31 -12.72
C LEU A 5 -26.99 2.55 -11.33
N THR A 6 -27.80 2.45 -10.30
CA THR A 6 -27.34 2.62 -8.94
C THR A 6 -26.29 1.56 -8.59
N LEU A 7 -26.54 0.32 -8.99
CA LEU A 7 -25.61 -0.75 -8.72
C LEU A 7 -24.29 -0.54 -9.44
N ALA A 8 -24.33 -0.06 -10.67
CA ALA A 8 -23.12 0.21 -11.43
C ALA A 8 -22.27 1.30 -10.79
N LEU A 9 -22.91 2.31 -10.22
CA LEU A 9 -22.20 3.37 -9.51
C LEU A 9 -21.46 2.85 -8.29
N LEU A 10 -22.09 1.94 -7.54
CA LEU A 10 -21.45 1.36 -6.37
C LEU A 10 -20.21 0.55 -6.75
N ILE A 11 -20.30 -0.23 -7.80
CA ILE A 11 -19.17 -1.02 -8.30
C ILE A 11 -18.06 -0.08 -8.76
N GLY A 12 -18.41 0.98 -9.46
CA GLY A 12 -17.45 1.97 -9.92
C GLY A 12 -16.72 2.64 -8.78
N SER A 13 -17.41 2.94 -7.68
CA SER A 13 -16.78 3.58 -6.53
C SER A 13 -15.72 2.68 -5.90
N VAL A 14 -16.00 1.38 -5.78
CA VAL A 14 -15.04 0.43 -5.21
C VAL A 14 -13.82 0.32 -6.09
N ALA A 15 -14.00 0.21 -7.40
CA ALA A 15 -12.88 0.13 -8.34
C ALA A 15 -12.04 1.42 -8.30
N ALA A 16 -12.70 2.57 -8.25
CA ALA A 16 -12.00 3.84 -8.19
C ALA A 16 -11.16 3.98 -6.93
N PHE A 17 -11.65 3.44 -5.81
CA PHE A 17 -10.92 3.50 -4.55
C PHE A 17 -9.58 2.76 -4.65
N GLY A 18 -9.60 1.54 -5.19
CA GLY A 18 -8.38 0.75 -5.35
C GLY A 18 -7.37 1.42 -6.27
N GLN A 19 -7.85 2.08 -7.34
CA GLN A 19 -6.97 2.75 -8.29
C GLN A 19 -6.30 3.99 -7.72
N LYS A 20 -6.84 4.56 -6.66
CA LYS A 20 -6.32 5.81 -6.11
C LYS A 20 -5.02 5.64 -5.32
N ILE A 21 -4.57 4.43 -5.08
CA ILE A 21 -3.32 4.26 -4.35
C ILE A 21 -2.09 4.20 -5.26
N ASP A 22 -2.27 4.22 -6.57
CA ASP A 22 -1.13 4.28 -7.49
C ASP A 22 -0.29 5.51 -7.18
N GLY A 23 1.04 5.34 -7.13
CA GLY A 23 1.94 6.45 -6.91
C GLY A 23 2.95 6.18 -5.82
N ASN A 24 3.54 7.25 -5.32
CA ASN A 24 4.61 7.19 -4.33
C ASN A 24 4.08 7.52 -2.95
N TRP A 25 4.57 6.78 -1.96
CA TRP A 25 4.14 6.92 -0.58
C TRP A 25 5.36 6.93 0.33
N LYS A 26 5.24 7.64 1.43
CA LYS A 26 6.36 7.83 2.36
C LYS A 26 5.88 7.61 3.79
N GLY A 27 6.69 6.88 4.54
CA GLY A 27 6.46 6.71 5.97
C GLY A 27 7.75 6.88 6.72
N THR A 28 7.63 7.11 8.02
CA THR A 28 8.79 7.19 8.90
C THR A 28 8.60 6.17 10.02
N ARG A 29 9.68 5.50 10.34
CA ARG A 29 9.70 4.54 11.44
C ARG A 29 10.70 5.02 12.48
N GLU A 30 10.26 5.16 13.72
CA GLU A 30 11.13 5.53 14.82
C GLU A 30 11.68 4.28 15.47
N THR A 31 12.98 4.21 15.61
CA THR A 31 13.68 3.11 16.25
C THR A 31 14.63 3.64 17.30
N ALA A 32 15.20 2.74 18.08
CA ALA A 32 16.19 3.11 19.08
C ALA A 32 17.43 3.78 18.46
N ASN A 33 17.69 3.48 17.19
CA ASN A 33 18.84 4.03 16.48
C ASN A 33 18.52 5.28 15.65
N GLY A 34 17.31 5.81 15.80
CA GLY A 34 16.89 7.02 15.08
C GLY A 34 15.65 6.78 14.24
N THR A 35 15.36 7.74 13.39
CA THR A 35 14.19 7.71 12.53
C THR A 35 14.60 7.30 11.13
N PHE A 36 13.91 6.32 10.57
CA PHE A 36 14.16 5.85 9.21
C PHE A 36 12.98 6.21 8.31
N GLU A 37 13.30 6.66 7.12
CA GLU A 37 12.31 6.95 6.10
C GLU A 37 12.15 5.74 5.19
N VAL A 38 10.89 5.38 4.93
CA VAL A 38 10.56 4.27 4.05
C VAL A 38 9.71 4.81 2.93
N ASN A 39 10.06 4.48 1.70
CA ASN A 39 9.31 4.91 0.53
C ASN A 39 8.73 3.69 -0.17
N TYR A 40 7.46 3.79 -0.54
CA TYR A 40 6.77 2.76 -1.29
C TYR A 40 6.30 3.35 -2.60
N THR A 41 6.39 2.56 -3.66
CA THR A 41 5.74 2.88 -4.93
C THR A 41 4.71 1.79 -5.16
N PHE A 42 3.46 2.16 -5.37
CA PHE A 42 2.38 1.20 -5.60
C PHE A 42 1.82 1.35 -6.99
N LYS A 43 1.47 0.23 -7.59
CA LYS A 43 0.77 0.17 -8.85
C LYS A 43 -0.29 -0.94 -8.75
N VAL A 44 -1.51 -0.61 -9.12
CA VAL A 44 -2.64 -1.55 -9.03
C VAL A 44 -3.12 -1.89 -10.43
N GLU A 45 -3.25 -3.19 -10.71
CA GLU A 45 -3.85 -3.69 -11.93
C GLU A 45 -4.90 -4.73 -11.53
N GLY A 46 -6.19 -4.37 -11.63
CA GLY A 46 -7.24 -5.20 -11.11
C GLY A 46 -7.13 -5.30 -9.60
N ASN A 47 -6.92 -6.50 -9.09
CA ASN A 47 -6.68 -6.70 -7.66
C ASN A 47 -5.26 -7.13 -7.36
N VAL A 48 -4.35 -6.93 -8.32
CA VAL A 48 -2.93 -7.23 -8.14
C VAL A 48 -2.20 -5.96 -7.78
N LEU A 49 -1.45 -6.01 -6.68
CA LEU A 49 -0.63 -4.89 -6.23
C LEU A 49 0.83 -5.19 -6.54
N THR A 50 1.48 -4.26 -7.24
CA THR A 50 2.91 -4.35 -7.51
C THR A 50 3.58 -3.07 -7.06
N GLY A 51 4.89 -3.06 -7.04
CA GLY A 51 5.64 -1.88 -6.70
C GLY A 51 6.95 -2.22 -6.03
N THR A 52 7.49 -1.23 -5.32
CA THR A 52 8.78 -1.35 -4.65
C THR A 52 8.72 -0.76 -3.25
N TRP A 53 9.65 -1.23 -2.44
CA TRP A 53 9.89 -0.76 -1.09
C TRP A 53 11.34 -0.28 -1.05
N LYS A 54 11.55 0.94 -0.59
CA LYS A 54 12.88 1.55 -0.62
C LYS A 54 13.21 2.20 0.72
N THR A 55 14.40 1.92 1.20
CA THR A 55 14.96 2.56 2.39
C THR A 55 16.37 3.04 2.06
N GLN A 56 17.03 3.65 3.03
CA GLN A 56 18.42 4.05 2.86
C GLN A 56 19.35 2.86 2.66
N PHE A 57 18.89 1.65 2.96
CA PHE A 57 19.68 0.43 2.82
C PHE A 57 19.49 -0.26 1.48
N GLY A 58 18.56 0.19 0.66
CA GLY A 58 18.33 -0.39 -0.64
C GLY A 58 16.87 -0.42 -1.04
N GLU A 59 16.61 -1.09 -2.14
CA GLU A 59 15.28 -1.17 -2.74
C GLU A 59 14.95 -2.63 -3.06
N SER A 60 13.71 -3.01 -2.80
CA SER A 60 13.24 -4.36 -3.08
C SER A 60 11.84 -4.32 -3.68
N PRO A 61 11.52 -5.27 -4.59
CA PRO A 61 10.16 -5.33 -5.13
C PRO A 61 9.20 -5.90 -4.10
N LEU A 62 7.94 -5.52 -4.23
CA LEU A 62 6.87 -6.14 -3.45
C LEU A 62 6.56 -7.50 -4.06
N GLU A 63 6.27 -8.47 -3.21
CA GLU A 63 5.96 -9.84 -3.62
C GLU A 63 4.55 -10.21 -3.20
N ASN A 64 3.87 -10.99 -4.03
CA ASN A 64 2.55 -11.52 -3.72
C ASN A 64 1.55 -10.43 -3.33
N GLY A 65 1.62 -9.27 -3.98
CA GLY A 65 0.77 -8.16 -3.65
C GLY A 65 -0.66 -8.33 -4.12
N LYS A 66 -1.59 -7.99 -3.25
CA LYS A 66 -3.01 -8.02 -3.54
C LYS A 66 -3.69 -6.82 -2.92
N ILE A 67 -4.77 -6.39 -3.54
CA ILE A 67 -5.62 -5.35 -2.98
C ILE A 67 -7.08 -5.73 -3.18
N GLU A 68 -7.88 -5.61 -2.14
CA GLU A 68 -9.31 -5.86 -2.18
C GLU A 68 -10.00 -4.74 -1.42
N GLY A 69 -10.74 -3.90 -2.16
CA GLY A 69 -11.36 -2.74 -1.56
C GLY A 69 -10.31 -1.81 -0.97
N ASN A 70 -10.35 -1.61 0.33
CA ASN A 70 -9.39 -0.76 1.01
C ASN A 70 -8.31 -1.54 1.77
N LYS A 71 -8.23 -2.87 1.53
CA LYS A 71 -7.23 -3.70 2.22
C LYS A 71 -6.22 -4.21 1.22
N LEU A 72 -4.95 -4.19 1.63
CA LEU A 72 -3.88 -4.68 0.78
C LEU A 72 -2.96 -5.59 1.58
N SER A 73 -2.23 -6.43 0.86
CA SER A 73 -1.25 -7.32 1.47
C SER A 73 -0.10 -7.52 0.50
N PHE A 74 1.07 -7.73 1.03
CA PHE A 74 2.27 -8.01 0.25
C PHE A 74 3.35 -8.56 1.17
N SER A 75 4.43 -9.04 0.55
CA SER A 75 5.62 -9.46 1.28
C SER A 75 6.83 -8.74 0.72
N ILE A 76 7.83 -8.55 1.56
CA ILE A 76 9.13 -8.03 1.14
C ILE A 76 10.20 -8.97 1.65
N SER A 77 11.27 -9.12 0.86
CA SER A 77 12.41 -9.95 1.24
C SER A 77 13.55 -9.05 1.69
N PHE A 78 14.11 -9.39 2.83
CA PHE A 78 15.16 -8.58 3.43
C PHE A 78 16.11 -9.49 4.21
N ASN A 79 17.37 -9.51 3.82
CA ASN A 79 18.39 -10.35 4.46
C ASN A 79 17.95 -11.82 4.58
N ASP A 80 17.47 -12.38 3.47
CA ASP A 80 16.99 -13.77 3.40
C ASP A 80 15.76 -14.04 4.27
N THR A 81 15.12 -13.00 4.76
CA THR A 81 13.90 -13.12 5.54
C THR A 81 12.74 -12.51 4.74
N LYS A 82 11.62 -13.20 4.72
CA LYS A 82 10.42 -12.67 4.08
C LYS A 82 9.50 -12.10 5.15
N LEU A 83 9.14 -10.83 4.98
CA LEU A 83 8.27 -10.13 5.92
C LEU A 83 6.92 -9.90 5.26
N ALA A 84 5.88 -10.51 5.81
CA ALA A 84 4.52 -10.33 5.33
C ALA A 84 3.93 -9.07 5.98
N SER A 85 3.27 -8.27 5.17
CA SER A 85 2.65 -7.03 5.63
C SER A 85 1.23 -6.95 5.13
N THR A 86 0.39 -6.30 5.91
CA THR A 86 -0.98 -5.97 5.49
C THR A 86 -1.15 -4.47 5.61
N GLY A 87 -2.10 -3.94 4.86
CA GLY A 87 -2.35 -2.51 4.90
C GLY A 87 -3.81 -2.20 4.77
N GLU A 88 -4.16 -1.00 5.20
CA GLU A 88 -5.51 -0.49 5.07
C GLU A 88 -5.44 0.94 4.55
N VAL A 89 -6.17 1.19 3.48
CA VAL A 89 -6.26 2.53 2.91
C VAL A 89 -7.23 3.33 3.76
N ILE A 90 -6.73 4.31 4.49
CA ILE A 90 -7.53 5.13 5.38
C ILE A 90 -8.30 6.18 4.58
N ASN A 91 -7.59 6.85 3.67
CA ASN A 91 -8.18 7.82 2.74
C ASN A 91 -7.23 7.96 1.55
N GLU A 92 -7.48 8.91 0.68
CA GLU A 92 -6.68 9.09 -0.54
C GLU A 92 -5.22 9.41 -0.29
N ASN A 93 -4.89 9.88 0.90
CA ASN A 93 -3.53 10.31 1.21
C ASN A 93 -2.88 9.55 2.35
N GLU A 94 -3.56 8.52 2.89
CA GLU A 94 -3.05 7.80 4.04
C GLU A 94 -3.30 6.30 3.93
N ILE A 95 -2.26 5.52 4.19
CA ILE A 95 -2.33 4.06 4.27
C ILE A 95 -1.64 3.64 5.56
N LEU A 96 -2.24 2.71 6.29
CA LEU A 96 -1.64 2.15 7.48
C LEU A 96 -1.13 0.75 7.17
N ILE A 97 0.16 0.53 7.34
CA ILE A 97 0.80 -0.76 7.10
C ILE A 97 1.08 -1.42 8.44
N LYS A 98 0.78 -2.72 8.54
CA LYS A 98 1.02 -3.50 9.75
C LYS A 98 1.81 -4.76 9.42
N ASN A 99 2.76 -5.09 10.27
CA ASN A 99 3.51 -6.33 10.19
C ASN A 99 4.05 -6.66 11.58
N ASP A 100 4.88 -7.71 11.66
CA ASP A 100 5.43 -8.17 12.95
C ASP A 100 6.31 -7.12 13.62
N ARG A 101 6.77 -6.13 12.89
CA ARG A 101 7.63 -5.08 13.43
C ARG A 101 6.84 -3.88 13.91
N GLY A 102 5.52 -3.90 13.78
CA GLY A 102 4.65 -2.84 14.23
C GLY A 102 3.85 -2.20 13.11
N GLU A 103 3.48 -0.96 13.31
CA GLU A 103 2.65 -0.22 12.37
C GLU A 103 3.45 0.91 11.74
N LEU A 104 3.12 1.21 10.49
CA LEU A 104 3.75 2.28 9.75
C LEU A 104 2.67 3.02 8.97
N LYS A 105 2.57 4.31 9.20
CA LYS A 105 1.62 5.15 8.48
C LYS A 105 2.30 5.73 7.26
N LEU A 106 1.70 5.52 6.10
CA LEU A 106 2.19 6.08 4.85
C LEU A 106 1.37 7.29 4.46
N THR A 107 2.05 8.29 3.96
CA THR A 107 1.44 9.50 3.43
C THR A 107 1.79 9.61 1.95
N ARG A 108 0.83 10.02 1.14
CA ARG A 108 1.07 10.16 -0.30
C ARG A 108 2.08 11.28 -0.56
N VAL A 109 3.04 10.98 -1.41
CA VAL A 109 4.00 11.97 -1.87
C VAL A 109 3.43 12.64 -3.10
N LYS A 110 3.27 13.94 -3.06
CA LYS A 110 2.75 14.68 -4.20
C LYS A 110 3.87 14.94 -5.20
N PRO A 111 3.58 14.82 -6.51
CA PRO A 111 4.58 15.10 -7.53
C PRO A 111 4.97 16.58 -7.57
#